data_1373c3b9dee7004288739113615e56a0
#
_entry.id   1373c3b9dee7004288739113615e56a0
#
_cell.length_a   1.000
_cell.length_b   1.000
_cell.length_c   1.000
_cell.angle_alpha   90.00
_cell.angle_beta   90.00
_cell.angle_gamma   90.00
#
_symmetry.space_group_name_H-M   'P 1'
#
loop_
_entity.id
_entity.type
_entity.pdbx_description
1 polymer ?
#
loop_
_entity_poly.entity_id
_entity_poly.type
_entity_poly.pdbx_seq_one_letter_code
_entity_poly.pdbx_strand_id
1 'polypeptide(L)'
;EKRRQKGAVYDVYAGADIKTAYGTKVYSKGDLVKENLTTDTNGAIVLKNLHLGTYVVKEKQAPTGFYNAGEEKKVTLSYAGQNVDVVFSETTFTNDRQKAEVIVTKQDEDTENPLDGGIFGLYAASDITNADGAVVVKKGTLIQKVITGADGTAKFTADLPLGFSYDVKEVQAPEGYVRNTEDVYTFALSYTNDKEAKQTFKHTFKNKRVTAKISLQKQDKETQKAVPQGDATLEKAVYGLYAREDIVHPDGATGVVYKAGEQVVTL
;
A
#
# COMPACT_ATOMS: atom_id res chain seq x y z
N GLU A 1 -5.49 20.27 -12.43
CA GLU A 1 -6.56 20.49 -13.41
C GLU A 1 -7.60 19.39 -13.25
N LYS A 2 -8.87 19.76 -13.00
CA LYS A 2 -9.97 18.79 -12.91
C LYS A 2 -10.25 18.28 -14.32
N ARG A 3 -9.72 17.10 -14.67
CA ARG A 3 -10.03 16.45 -15.96
C ARG A 3 -11.49 16.00 -15.97
N ARG A 4 -12.21 16.35 -17.00
CA ARG A 4 -13.53 15.84 -17.30
C ARG A 4 -13.44 14.34 -17.64
N GLN A 5 -14.39 13.53 -17.14
CA GLN A 5 -14.27 12.08 -17.19
C GLN A 5 -15.35 11.50 -18.11
N LYS A 6 -14.90 10.83 -19.17
CA LYS A 6 -15.75 10.05 -20.07
C LYS A 6 -16.02 8.66 -19.47
N GLY A 7 -17.23 8.12 -19.68
CA GLY A 7 -17.56 6.74 -19.40
C GLY A 7 -18.14 6.47 -18.00
N ALA A 8 -18.43 7.51 -17.20
CA ALA A 8 -19.27 7.36 -16.02
C ALA A 8 -20.71 7.06 -16.43
N VAL A 9 -21.37 6.13 -15.74
CA VAL A 9 -22.76 5.73 -16.04
C VAL A 9 -23.67 6.16 -14.89
N TYR A 10 -24.79 6.79 -15.24
CA TYR A 10 -25.77 7.30 -14.30
C TYR A 10 -27.17 6.78 -14.60
N ASP A 11 -27.96 6.61 -13.54
CA ASP A 11 -29.40 6.43 -13.60
C ASP A 11 -30.10 7.63 -12.96
N VAL A 12 -31.28 7.99 -13.46
CA VAL A 12 -32.10 9.09 -12.95
C VAL A 12 -33.45 8.57 -12.50
N TYR A 13 -33.81 8.91 -11.29
CA TYR A 13 -35.03 8.49 -10.61
C TYR A 13 -35.90 9.73 -10.27
N ALA A 14 -37.20 9.52 -10.17
CA ALA A 14 -38.12 10.53 -9.63
C ALA A 14 -37.85 10.72 -8.11
N GLY A 15 -37.46 11.90 -7.69
CA GLY A 15 -37.20 12.26 -6.28
C GLY A 15 -38.48 12.54 -5.47
N ALA A 16 -39.58 12.80 -6.19
CA ALA A 16 -40.93 12.97 -5.69
C ALA A 16 -41.91 12.55 -6.80
N ASP A 17 -43.21 12.50 -6.52
CA ASP A 17 -44.21 12.31 -7.57
C ASP A 17 -44.12 13.44 -8.58
N ILE A 18 -43.98 13.11 -9.86
CA ILE A 18 -43.87 14.06 -10.97
C ILE A 18 -45.18 14.05 -11.74
N LYS A 19 -45.75 15.25 -11.95
CA LYS A 19 -47.04 15.43 -12.62
C LYS A 19 -46.90 16.33 -13.84
N THR A 20 -47.79 16.16 -14.80
CA THR A 20 -48.00 17.12 -15.89
C THR A 20 -48.59 18.43 -15.33
N ALA A 21 -48.62 19.47 -16.16
CA ALA A 21 -49.30 20.74 -15.85
C ALA A 21 -50.78 20.56 -15.51
N TYR A 22 -51.42 19.52 -16.00
CA TYR A 22 -52.83 19.18 -15.77
C TYR A 22 -53.04 18.28 -14.54
N GLY A 23 -51.95 18.01 -13.74
CA GLY A 23 -52.04 17.21 -12.54
C GLY A 23 -51.95 15.68 -12.74
N THR A 24 -51.89 15.18 -13.97
CA THR A 24 -51.72 13.76 -14.22
C THR A 24 -50.34 13.30 -13.78
N LYS A 25 -50.30 12.25 -12.92
CA LYS A 25 -49.03 11.68 -12.45
C LYS A 25 -48.35 10.92 -13.58
N VAL A 26 -47.08 11.27 -13.82
CA VAL A 26 -46.19 10.65 -14.85
C VAL A 26 -45.24 9.67 -14.21
N TYR A 27 -44.68 10.02 -13.03
CA TYR A 27 -43.79 9.16 -12.25
C TYR A 27 -44.16 9.22 -10.78
N SER A 28 -44.11 8.10 -10.09
CA SER A 28 -44.14 8.04 -8.63
C SER A 28 -42.74 8.25 -8.07
N LYS A 29 -42.62 8.74 -6.84
CA LYS A 29 -41.33 8.85 -6.14
C LYS A 29 -40.61 7.50 -6.17
N GLY A 30 -39.36 7.49 -6.61
CA GLY A 30 -38.53 6.30 -6.72
C GLY A 30 -38.56 5.62 -8.09
N ASP A 31 -39.49 5.96 -8.97
CA ASP A 31 -39.54 5.39 -10.34
C ASP A 31 -38.31 5.75 -11.14
N LEU A 32 -37.84 4.80 -11.94
CA LEU A 32 -36.74 5.00 -12.90
C LEU A 32 -37.24 5.87 -14.06
N VAL A 33 -36.57 7.01 -14.27
CA VAL A 33 -36.91 7.96 -15.34
C VAL A 33 -36.03 7.76 -16.56
N LYS A 34 -34.72 7.59 -16.33
CA LYS A 34 -33.72 7.31 -17.37
C LYS A 34 -32.64 6.41 -16.78
N GLU A 35 -32.11 5.50 -17.58
CA GLU A 35 -31.03 4.58 -17.17
C GLU A 35 -29.87 4.58 -18.15
N ASN A 36 -28.71 4.08 -17.64
CA ASN A 36 -27.52 3.81 -18.42
C ASN A 36 -27.00 5.04 -19.20
N LEU A 37 -27.17 6.22 -18.62
CA LEU A 37 -26.71 7.47 -19.19
C LEU A 37 -25.19 7.58 -19.03
N THR A 38 -24.46 7.63 -20.13
CA THR A 38 -22.98 7.63 -20.11
C THR A 38 -22.43 9.02 -20.43
N THR A 39 -21.46 9.48 -19.64
CA THR A 39 -20.76 10.75 -19.89
C THR A 39 -19.96 10.69 -21.21
N ASP A 40 -20.04 11.76 -21.96
CA ASP A 40 -19.31 11.97 -23.22
C ASP A 40 -17.82 12.32 -23.01
N THR A 41 -17.12 12.67 -24.07
CA THR A 41 -15.68 13.09 -24.02
C THR A 41 -15.46 14.37 -23.21
N ASN A 42 -16.51 15.17 -22.98
CA ASN A 42 -16.48 16.36 -22.15
C ASN A 42 -16.89 16.07 -20.70
N GLY A 43 -17.13 14.79 -20.35
CA GLY A 43 -17.62 14.38 -19.05
C GLY A 43 -19.04 14.85 -18.75
N ALA A 44 -19.87 15.05 -19.78
CA ALA A 44 -21.20 15.61 -19.65
C ALA A 44 -22.30 14.64 -20.09
N ILE A 45 -23.46 14.76 -19.46
CA ILE A 45 -24.74 14.20 -19.87
C ILE A 45 -25.75 15.34 -19.92
N VAL A 46 -26.48 15.46 -21.02
CA VAL A 46 -27.54 16.46 -21.16
C VAL A 46 -28.86 15.74 -21.35
N LEU A 47 -29.80 15.94 -20.45
CA LEU A 47 -31.17 15.45 -20.54
C LEU A 47 -32.09 16.58 -20.96
N LYS A 48 -32.94 16.29 -21.94
CA LYS A 48 -33.92 17.25 -22.51
C LYS A 48 -35.33 16.70 -22.32
N ASN A 49 -36.32 17.61 -22.43
CA ASN A 49 -37.74 17.27 -22.39
C ASN A 49 -38.19 16.54 -21.13
N LEU A 50 -37.63 16.95 -19.99
CA LEU A 50 -38.07 16.47 -18.67
C LEU A 50 -39.27 17.30 -18.21
N HIS A 51 -40.20 16.66 -17.47
CA HIS A 51 -41.25 17.37 -16.74
C HIS A 51 -40.66 18.16 -15.58
N LEU A 52 -41.31 19.25 -15.17
CA LEU A 52 -40.96 19.94 -13.93
C LEU A 52 -41.14 18.99 -12.73
N GLY A 53 -40.19 19.01 -11.80
CA GLY A 53 -40.21 18.13 -10.64
C GLY A 53 -38.82 17.92 -10.04
N THR A 54 -38.75 17.07 -9.04
CA THR A 54 -37.52 16.71 -8.35
C THR A 54 -37.02 15.37 -8.85
N TYR A 55 -35.76 15.29 -9.22
CA TYR A 55 -35.05 14.10 -9.70
C TYR A 55 -33.92 13.75 -8.75
N VAL A 56 -33.57 12.46 -8.69
CA VAL A 56 -32.36 11.97 -8.03
C VAL A 56 -31.49 11.32 -9.09
N VAL A 57 -30.29 11.86 -9.23
CA VAL A 57 -29.24 11.32 -10.12
C VAL A 57 -28.31 10.44 -9.28
N LYS A 58 -28.09 9.21 -9.69
CA LYS A 58 -27.21 8.24 -9.02
C LYS A 58 -26.13 7.78 -9.97
N GLU A 59 -24.88 7.75 -9.49
CA GLU A 59 -23.82 7.13 -10.26
C GLU A 59 -23.93 5.60 -10.13
N LYS A 60 -24.18 4.93 -11.24
CA LYS A 60 -24.26 3.46 -11.35
C LYS A 60 -22.88 2.84 -11.48
N GLN A 61 -22.01 3.48 -12.26
CA GLN A 61 -20.64 3.03 -12.52
C GLN A 61 -19.70 4.23 -12.69
N ALA A 62 -18.59 4.23 -11.95
CA ALA A 62 -17.53 5.21 -12.14
C ALA A 62 -16.71 4.93 -13.40
N PRO A 63 -16.00 5.92 -13.97
CA PRO A 63 -15.07 5.70 -15.07
C PRO A 63 -13.95 4.73 -14.65
N THR A 64 -13.36 4.03 -15.62
CA THR A 64 -12.21 3.13 -15.39
C THR A 64 -11.08 3.85 -14.63
N GLY A 65 -10.58 3.22 -13.56
CA GLY A 65 -9.53 3.76 -12.70
C GLY A 65 -10.04 4.59 -11.52
N PHE A 66 -11.36 4.78 -11.42
CA PHE A 66 -11.99 5.55 -10.36
C PHE A 66 -12.90 4.69 -9.48
N TYR A 67 -13.11 5.16 -8.26
CA TYR A 67 -13.99 4.55 -7.28
C TYR A 67 -15.35 5.22 -7.28
N ASN A 68 -16.41 4.41 -7.26
CA ASN A 68 -17.79 4.86 -7.10
C ASN A 68 -18.19 4.84 -5.62
N ALA A 69 -18.25 6.02 -5.01
CA ALA A 69 -18.66 6.19 -3.61
C ALA A 69 -20.18 6.04 -3.40
N GLY A 70 -20.96 5.81 -4.45
CA GLY A 70 -22.41 5.71 -4.37
C GLY A 70 -23.09 7.07 -4.15
N GLU A 71 -22.48 8.16 -4.58
CA GLU A 71 -23.02 9.51 -4.41
C GLU A 71 -24.35 9.66 -5.18
N GLU A 72 -25.33 10.28 -4.52
CA GLU A 72 -26.61 10.64 -5.09
C GLU A 72 -26.82 12.14 -5.01
N LYS A 73 -27.36 12.75 -6.06
CA LYS A 73 -27.70 14.18 -6.08
C LYS A 73 -29.13 14.44 -6.47
N LYS A 74 -29.76 15.34 -5.70
CA LYS A 74 -31.08 15.88 -6.01
C LYS A 74 -30.97 17.06 -6.96
N VAL A 75 -31.82 17.05 -8.00
CA VAL A 75 -31.95 18.15 -8.97
C VAL A 75 -33.42 18.49 -9.04
N THR A 76 -33.78 19.77 -8.86
CA THR A 76 -35.17 20.24 -8.94
C THR A 76 -35.33 21.18 -10.13
N LEU A 77 -36.28 20.87 -11.01
CA LEU A 77 -36.73 21.72 -12.11
C LEU A 77 -38.04 22.34 -11.70
N SER A 78 -38.04 23.65 -11.44
CA SER A 78 -39.23 24.41 -10.98
C SER A 78 -39.70 25.36 -12.06
N TYR A 79 -40.98 25.63 -12.12
CA TYR A 79 -41.56 26.68 -13.00
C TYR A 79 -40.89 28.04 -12.73
N ALA A 80 -40.38 28.66 -13.78
CA ALA A 80 -39.60 29.89 -13.71
C ALA A 80 -40.34 31.12 -14.31
N GLY A 81 -41.64 30.98 -14.61
CA GLY A 81 -42.47 32.06 -15.14
C GLY A 81 -42.82 31.88 -16.63
N GLN A 82 -43.77 32.68 -17.10
CA GLN A 82 -44.38 32.55 -18.45
C GLN A 82 -43.42 32.84 -19.62
N ASN A 83 -42.32 33.51 -19.35
CA ASN A 83 -41.33 33.92 -20.34
C ASN A 83 -40.10 33.01 -20.40
N VAL A 84 -40.14 31.83 -19.73
CA VAL A 84 -39.04 30.87 -19.69
C VAL A 84 -39.50 29.57 -20.34
N ASP A 85 -39.07 29.33 -21.57
CA ASP A 85 -39.41 28.11 -22.31
C ASP A 85 -38.73 26.87 -21.77
N VAL A 86 -37.48 27.00 -21.28
CA VAL A 86 -36.65 25.89 -20.75
C VAL A 86 -36.04 26.27 -19.43
N VAL A 87 -36.34 25.47 -18.41
CA VAL A 87 -35.67 25.53 -17.11
C VAL A 87 -34.41 24.67 -17.16
N PHE A 88 -33.29 25.24 -16.78
CA PHE A 88 -31.99 24.57 -16.71
C PHE A 88 -31.55 24.38 -15.25
N SER A 89 -31.00 23.21 -14.95
CA SER A 89 -30.32 22.93 -13.69
C SER A 89 -29.09 22.06 -13.98
N GLU A 90 -28.04 22.27 -13.20
CA GLU A 90 -26.77 21.56 -13.34
C GLU A 90 -26.37 20.90 -12.01
N THR A 91 -25.74 19.76 -12.10
CA THR A 91 -25.10 19.09 -10.96
C THR A 91 -23.79 18.45 -11.39
N THR A 92 -22.83 18.39 -10.46
CA THR A 92 -21.48 17.85 -10.74
C THR A 92 -21.16 16.74 -9.78
N PHE A 93 -20.64 15.62 -10.30
CA PHE A 93 -20.09 14.50 -9.54
C PHE A 93 -18.58 14.50 -9.66
N THR A 94 -17.91 14.00 -8.64
CA THR A 94 -16.45 13.81 -8.62
C THR A 94 -16.11 12.42 -8.09
N ASN A 95 -15.15 11.75 -8.72
CA ASN A 95 -14.68 10.45 -8.28
C ASN A 95 -13.20 10.53 -7.86
N ASP A 96 -12.87 9.84 -6.78
CA ASP A 96 -11.48 9.58 -6.41
C ASP A 96 -10.90 8.44 -7.23
N ARG A 97 -9.61 8.53 -7.58
CA ARG A 97 -8.88 7.40 -8.17
C ARG A 97 -8.82 6.25 -7.17
N GLN A 98 -8.84 5.03 -7.68
CA GLN A 98 -8.45 3.86 -6.90
C GLN A 98 -6.97 4.02 -6.48
N LYS A 99 -6.66 3.74 -5.20
CA LYS A 99 -5.35 3.95 -4.59
C LYS A 99 -4.73 2.64 -4.13
N ALA A 100 -3.41 2.65 -3.93
CA ALA A 100 -2.69 1.58 -3.24
C ALA A 100 -2.49 1.90 -1.75
N GLU A 101 -2.50 0.86 -0.93
CA GLU A 101 -1.95 0.86 0.42
C GLU A 101 -0.84 -0.20 0.46
N VAL A 102 0.39 0.23 0.72
CA VAL A 102 1.55 -0.67 0.74
C VAL A 102 2.10 -0.73 2.16
N ILE A 103 2.11 -1.92 2.73
CA ILE A 103 2.52 -2.17 4.12
C ILE A 103 3.63 -3.20 4.11
N VAL A 104 4.71 -2.91 4.81
CA VAL A 104 5.79 -3.85 5.10
C VAL A 104 5.75 -4.25 6.56
N THR A 105 6.07 -5.51 6.82
CA THR A 105 6.33 -6.03 8.16
C THR A 105 7.77 -6.52 8.21
N LYS A 106 8.51 -6.18 9.26
CA LYS A 106 9.89 -6.59 9.48
C LYS A 106 9.97 -7.50 10.68
N GLN A 107 10.60 -8.67 10.51
CA GLN A 107 10.71 -9.68 11.55
C GLN A 107 12.13 -10.28 11.62
N ASP A 108 12.49 -10.74 12.80
CA ASP A 108 13.60 -11.68 13.01
C ASP A 108 13.29 -13.01 12.33
N GLU A 109 14.27 -13.62 11.64
CA GLU A 109 14.05 -14.88 10.91
C GLU A 109 13.85 -16.07 11.85
N ASP A 110 14.52 -16.07 13.02
CA ASP A 110 14.51 -17.19 13.96
C ASP A 110 13.34 -17.09 14.96
N THR A 111 13.10 -15.90 15.53
CA THR A 111 12.12 -15.68 16.60
C THR A 111 10.76 -15.20 16.10
N GLU A 112 10.69 -14.71 14.85
CA GLU A 112 9.52 -14.04 14.23
C GLU A 112 9.07 -12.78 14.99
N ASN A 113 9.83 -12.31 15.96
CA ASN A 113 9.55 -11.06 16.65
C ASN A 113 9.67 -9.85 15.71
N PRO A 114 8.82 -8.82 15.90
CA PRO A 114 8.88 -7.61 15.10
C PRO A 114 10.19 -6.85 15.31
N LEU A 115 10.70 -6.23 14.25
CA LEU A 115 11.95 -5.48 14.29
C LEU A 115 11.74 -4.02 13.96
N ASP A 116 12.13 -3.13 14.89
CA ASP A 116 12.15 -1.68 14.74
C ASP A 116 13.36 -1.21 13.92
N GLY A 117 13.26 -0.06 13.28
CA GLY A 117 14.39 0.64 12.64
C GLY A 117 14.81 0.11 11.26
N GLY A 118 14.11 -0.87 10.69
CA GLY A 118 14.31 -1.31 9.31
C GLY A 118 13.89 -0.24 8.31
N ILE A 119 14.77 0.15 7.37
CA ILE A 119 14.46 1.15 6.34
C ILE A 119 14.11 0.46 5.04
N PHE A 120 12.94 0.80 4.50
CA PHE A 120 12.45 0.29 3.21
C PHE A 120 12.28 1.39 2.18
N GLY A 121 12.58 1.08 0.93
CA GLY A 121 12.35 1.93 -0.23
C GLY A 121 11.30 1.36 -1.16
N LEU A 122 10.39 2.20 -1.63
CA LEU A 122 9.45 1.92 -2.71
C LEU A 122 10.01 2.51 -4.01
N TYR A 123 10.09 1.71 -5.04
CA TYR A 123 10.71 2.05 -6.33
C TYR A 123 9.74 1.77 -7.48
N ALA A 124 9.92 2.50 -8.58
CA ALA A 124 9.27 2.16 -9.84
C ALA A 124 9.91 0.88 -10.44
N ALA A 125 9.15 -0.21 -10.58
CA ALA A 125 9.63 -1.46 -11.18
C ALA A 125 9.57 -1.43 -12.71
N SER A 126 8.84 -0.46 -13.30
CA SER A 126 8.76 -0.15 -14.73
C SER A 126 8.82 1.34 -14.94
N ASP A 127 9.04 1.79 -16.18
CA ASP A 127 8.88 3.20 -16.53
C ASP A 127 7.41 3.62 -16.32
N ILE A 128 7.20 4.76 -15.65
CA ILE A 128 5.88 5.35 -15.46
C ILE A 128 5.69 6.44 -16.52
N THR A 129 4.64 6.33 -17.31
CA THR A 129 4.35 7.26 -18.39
C THR A 129 3.11 8.11 -18.08
N ASN A 130 3.06 9.30 -18.68
CA ASN A 130 1.85 10.12 -18.71
C ASN A 130 0.88 9.64 -19.81
N ALA A 131 -0.26 10.33 -19.97
CA ALA A 131 -1.28 9.98 -20.96
C ALA A 131 -0.78 10.08 -22.42
N ASP A 132 0.27 10.86 -22.66
CA ASP A 132 0.87 11.05 -24.00
C ASP A 132 1.99 10.04 -24.27
N GLY A 133 2.24 9.10 -23.34
CA GLY A 133 3.27 8.07 -23.44
C GLY A 133 4.67 8.53 -23.06
N ALA A 134 4.85 9.78 -22.64
CA ALA A 134 6.16 10.26 -22.19
C ALA A 134 6.50 9.71 -20.81
N VAL A 135 7.74 9.22 -20.63
CA VAL A 135 8.25 8.71 -19.34
C VAL A 135 8.41 9.88 -18.36
N VAL A 136 7.68 9.81 -17.24
CA VAL A 136 7.74 10.81 -16.16
C VAL A 136 8.52 10.31 -14.94
N VAL A 137 8.58 8.98 -14.73
CA VAL A 137 9.44 8.34 -13.71
C VAL A 137 10.08 7.12 -14.36
N LYS A 138 11.42 7.05 -14.32
CA LYS A 138 12.16 5.91 -14.88
C LYS A 138 12.13 4.71 -13.94
N LYS A 139 12.17 3.51 -14.51
CA LYS A 139 12.42 2.27 -13.77
C LYS A 139 13.60 2.42 -12.83
N GLY A 140 13.47 1.91 -11.61
CA GLY A 140 14.49 1.95 -10.57
C GLY A 140 14.52 3.25 -9.76
N THR A 141 13.69 4.26 -10.10
CA THR A 141 13.62 5.50 -9.32
C THR A 141 12.99 5.24 -7.96
N LEU A 142 13.64 5.71 -6.90
CA LEU A 142 13.09 5.71 -5.54
C LEU A 142 11.93 6.72 -5.45
N ILE A 143 10.77 6.24 -5.01
CA ILE A 143 9.55 7.03 -4.84
C ILE A 143 9.43 7.51 -3.39
N GLN A 144 9.60 6.61 -2.43
CA GLN A 144 9.49 6.91 -1.00
C GLN A 144 10.34 5.97 -0.16
N LYS A 145 10.79 6.45 1.02
CA LYS A 145 11.36 5.63 2.09
C LYS A 145 10.46 5.65 3.31
N VAL A 146 10.43 4.53 4.05
CA VAL A 146 9.76 4.38 5.34
C VAL A 146 10.66 3.63 6.31
N ILE A 147 10.39 3.77 7.61
CA ILE A 147 11.11 3.09 8.69
C ILE A 147 10.09 2.29 9.49
N THR A 148 10.41 1.04 9.84
CA THR A 148 9.55 0.22 10.70
C THR A 148 9.58 0.71 12.14
N GLY A 149 8.41 0.72 12.77
CA GLY A 149 8.26 1.04 14.19
C GLY A 149 8.41 -0.20 15.09
N ALA A 150 8.16 -0.02 16.39
CA ALA A 150 8.29 -1.06 17.42
C ALA A 150 7.42 -2.31 17.17
N ASP A 151 6.33 -2.17 16.40
CA ASP A 151 5.49 -3.28 15.95
C ASP A 151 6.03 -3.98 14.69
N GLY A 152 7.20 -3.59 14.22
CA GLY A 152 7.83 -4.08 12.99
C GLY A 152 7.13 -3.61 11.70
N THR A 153 6.16 -2.70 11.76
CA THR A 153 5.42 -2.29 10.56
C THR A 153 5.82 -0.92 10.05
N ALA A 154 5.71 -0.73 8.74
CA ALA A 154 5.78 0.57 8.10
C ALA A 154 4.81 0.64 6.91
N LYS A 155 4.28 1.84 6.64
CA LYS A 155 3.30 2.09 5.60
C LYS A 155 3.79 3.18 4.65
N PHE A 156 3.76 2.88 3.35
CA PHE A 156 3.99 3.88 2.32
C PHE A 156 2.72 4.71 2.07
N THR A 157 2.90 6.02 1.92
CA THR A 157 1.84 7.01 1.72
C THR A 157 1.86 7.67 0.35
N ALA A 158 2.85 7.33 -0.49
CA ALA A 158 2.97 7.86 -1.85
C ALA A 158 1.72 7.54 -2.68
N ASP A 159 1.26 8.53 -3.44
CA ASP A 159 0.14 8.37 -4.37
C ASP A 159 0.64 7.73 -5.68
N LEU A 160 0.37 6.44 -5.86
CA LEU A 160 0.88 5.64 -6.96
C LEU A 160 -0.07 5.64 -8.17
N PRO A 161 0.43 5.92 -9.39
CA PRO A 161 -0.33 5.74 -10.62
C PRO A 161 -0.76 4.30 -10.86
N LEU A 162 -1.99 4.11 -11.34
CA LEU A 162 -2.51 2.83 -11.82
C LEU A 162 -1.86 2.42 -13.14
N GLY A 163 -1.76 1.11 -13.39
CA GLY A 163 -1.24 0.53 -14.63
C GLY A 163 0.26 0.27 -14.61
N PHE A 164 0.94 0.41 -13.46
CA PHE A 164 2.38 0.23 -13.33
C PHE A 164 2.75 -0.75 -12.23
N SER A 165 4.00 -1.24 -12.28
CA SER A 165 4.56 -2.13 -11.28
C SER A 165 5.55 -1.40 -10.38
N TYR A 166 5.65 -1.87 -9.14
CA TYR A 166 6.45 -1.27 -8.08
C TYR A 166 7.23 -2.33 -7.32
N ASP A 167 8.43 -1.97 -6.85
CA ASP A 167 9.29 -2.79 -6.01
C ASP A 167 9.41 -2.20 -4.62
N VAL A 168 9.30 -3.03 -3.59
CA VAL A 168 9.71 -2.70 -2.23
C VAL A 168 10.97 -3.48 -1.89
N LYS A 169 11.99 -2.78 -1.38
CA LYS A 169 13.30 -3.35 -1.03
C LYS A 169 13.76 -2.82 0.32
N GLU A 170 14.44 -3.67 1.08
CA GLU A 170 15.16 -3.23 2.26
C GLU A 170 16.35 -2.35 1.84
N VAL A 171 16.42 -1.13 2.37
CA VAL A 171 17.53 -0.19 2.16
C VAL A 171 18.58 -0.37 3.25
N GLN A 172 18.12 -0.56 4.50
CA GLN A 172 18.97 -0.77 5.66
C GLN A 172 18.27 -1.73 6.64
N ALA A 173 19.03 -2.73 7.11
CA ALA A 173 18.56 -3.63 8.16
C ALA A 173 18.55 -2.93 9.52
N PRO A 174 17.74 -3.39 10.48
CA PRO A 174 17.86 -3.00 11.89
C PRO A 174 19.25 -3.30 12.44
N GLU A 175 19.62 -2.61 13.52
CA GLU A 175 20.89 -2.87 14.21
C GLU A 175 20.97 -4.33 14.70
N GLY A 176 22.12 -4.96 14.53
CA GLY A 176 22.34 -6.38 14.89
C GLY A 176 21.91 -7.38 13.82
N TYR A 177 21.39 -6.92 12.67
CA TYR A 177 20.90 -7.77 11.59
C TYR A 177 21.66 -7.62 10.28
N VAL A 178 21.69 -8.69 9.50
CA VAL A 178 22.26 -8.70 8.14
C VAL A 178 21.18 -8.23 7.16
N ARG A 179 21.49 -7.21 6.35
CA ARG A 179 20.58 -6.75 5.30
C ARG A 179 20.31 -7.88 4.29
N ASN A 180 19.03 -8.13 3.99
CA ASN A 180 18.61 -9.07 2.96
C ASN A 180 18.39 -8.29 1.64
N THR A 181 19.27 -8.49 0.67
CA THR A 181 19.20 -7.85 -0.66
C THR A 181 18.45 -8.67 -1.69
N GLU A 182 18.20 -9.95 -1.40
CA GLU A 182 17.54 -10.89 -2.32
C GLU A 182 16.01 -10.82 -2.23
N ASP A 183 15.48 -10.42 -1.07
CA ASP A 183 14.05 -10.27 -0.88
C ASP A 183 13.57 -8.94 -1.47
N VAL A 184 12.92 -9.03 -2.61
CA VAL A 184 12.31 -7.91 -3.34
C VAL A 184 10.84 -8.20 -3.54
N TYR A 185 9.98 -7.40 -2.94
CA TYR A 185 8.55 -7.51 -3.13
C TYR A 185 8.09 -6.66 -4.31
N THR A 186 7.70 -7.32 -5.41
CA THR A 186 7.17 -6.67 -6.61
C THR A 186 5.65 -6.82 -6.66
N PHE A 187 4.92 -5.74 -6.90
CA PHE A 187 3.49 -5.75 -7.12
C PHE A 187 3.09 -4.88 -8.32
N ALA A 188 1.97 -5.22 -8.95
CA ALA A 188 1.37 -4.42 -10.02
C ALA A 188 0.09 -3.76 -9.49
N LEU A 189 0.00 -2.43 -9.62
CA LEU A 189 -1.20 -1.68 -9.29
C LEU A 189 -2.04 -1.48 -10.54
N SER A 190 -3.08 -2.29 -10.72
CA SER A 190 -3.99 -2.24 -11.85
C SER A 190 -5.42 -2.00 -11.39
N TYR A 191 -6.24 -1.41 -12.28
CA TYR A 191 -7.67 -1.26 -12.00
C TYR A 191 -8.35 -2.63 -11.87
N THR A 192 -9.14 -2.82 -10.82
CA THR A 192 -9.92 -4.03 -10.57
C THR A 192 -11.40 -3.84 -10.90
N ASN A 193 -12.06 -2.94 -10.17
CA ASN A 193 -13.47 -2.56 -10.35
C ASN A 193 -13.72 -1.21 -9.64
N ASP A 194 -14.90 -0.63 -9.84
CA ASP A 194 -15.25 0.67 -9.25
C ASP A 194 -15.81 0.60 -7.81
N LYS A 195 -15.83 -0.57 -7.19
CA LYS A 195 -16.32 -0.75 -5.80
C LYS A 195 -15.21 -0.75 -4.76
N GLU A 196 -13.96 -0.85 -5.19
CA GLU A 196 -12.80 -0.84 -4.33
C GLU A 196 -12.10 0.52 -4.37
N ALA A 197 -12.15 1.28 -3.27
CA ALA A 197 -11.44 2.54 -3.17
C ALA A 197 -9.91 2.36 -3.09
N LYS A 198 -9.46 1.19 -2.58
CA LYS A 198 -8.06 0.95 -2.24
C LYS A 198 -7.70 -0.52 -2.35
N GLN A 199 -6.57 -0.81 -3.00
CA GLN A 199 -5.92 -2.12 -3.02
C GLN A 199 -4.82 -2.16 -1.97
N THR A 200 -4.77 -3.22 -1.16
CA THR A 200 -3.76 -3.38 -0.10
C THR A 200 -2.73 -4.42 -0.51
N PHE A 201 -1.45 -4.01 -0.49
CA PHE A 201 -0.28 -4.84 -0.76
C PHE A 201 0.53 -4.98 0.53
N LYS A 202 0.81 -6.22 0.94
CA LYS A 202 1.53 -6.53 2.17
C LYS A 202 2.65 -7.51 1.90
N HIS A 203 3.80 -7.29 2.53
CA HIS A 203 4.91 -8.25 2.51
C HIS A 203 5.65 -8.24 3.84
N THR A 204 6.11 -9.43 4.25
CA THR A 204 6.92 -9.61 5.45
C THR A 204 8.35 -9.90 5.05
N PHE A 205 9.26 -9.02 5.44
CA PHE A 205 10.70 -9.18 5.25
C PHE A 205 11.32 -9.75 6.53
N LYS A 206 12.16 -10.78 6.37
CA LYS A 206 12.89 -11.40 7.48
C LYS A 206 14.38 -11.16 7.37
N ASN A 207 15.06 -10.90 8.50
CA ASN A 207 16.53 -10.79 8.54
C ASN A 207 17.11 -11.77 9.54
N LYS A 208 18.30 -12.28 9.18
CA LYS A 208 19.17 -13.04 10.07
C LYS A 208 19.95 -12.08 10.95
N ARG A 209 20.09 -12.44 12.23
CA ARG A 209 20.97 -11.71 13.14
C ARG A 209 22.43 -11.85 12.70
N VAL A 210 23.26 -10.88 13.02
CA VAL A 210 24.71 -10.96 12.86
C VAL A 210 25.25 -11.99 13.84
N THR A 211 26.12 -12.87 13.37
CA THR A 211 26.80 -13.87 14.18
C THR A 211 28.30 -13.62 14.24
N ALA A 212 28.96 -14.06 15.31
CA ALA A 212 30.39 -13.99 15.46
C ALA A 212 31.01 -15.39 15.46
N LYS A 213 32.29 -15.47 15.06
CA LYS A 213 33.09 -16.70 15.10
C LYS A 213 34.34 -16.43 15.93
N ILE A 214 34.62 -17.32 16.88
CA ILE A 214 35.88 -17.32 17.66
C ILE A 214 36.69 -18.54 17.22
N SER A 215 37.98 -18.34 16.92
CA SER A 215 38.92 -19.41 16.63
C SER A 215 39.99 -19.44 17.77
N LEU A 216 40.22 -20.61 18.32
CA LEU A 216 41.22 -20.83 19.38
C LEU A 216 42.33 -21.72 18.82
N GLN A 217 43.58 -21.43 19.17
CA GLN A 217 44.72 -22.25 18.87
C GLN A 217 45.52 -22.53 20.12
N LYS A 218 45.74 -23.78 20.45
CA LYS A 218 46.60 -24.21 21.54
C LYS A 218 48.04 -24.31 21.05
N GLN A 219 48.97 -23.73 21.79
CA GLN A 219 50.40 -23.78 21.46
C GLN A 219 51.21 -24.15 22.72
N ASP A 220 52.35 -24.80 22.48
CA ASP A 220 53.39 -24.94 23.51
C ASP A 220 54.04 -23.59 23.78
N LYS A 221 54.24 -23.26 25.05
CA LYS A 221 54.74 -21.95 25.49
C LYS A 221 56.18 -21.68 25.05
N GLU A 222 57.02 -22.75 25.07
CA GLU A 222 58.45 -22.61 24.75
C GLU A 222 58.72 -22.58 23.26
N THR A 223 58.07 -23.47 22.54
CA THR A 223 58.25 -23.58 21.05
C THR A 223 57.41 -22.58 20.29
N GLN A 224 56.32 -22.07 20.88
CA GLN A 224 55.31 -21.23 20.26
C GLN A 224 54.69 -21.89 19.00
N LYS A 225 54.64 -23.22 18.98
CA LYS A 225 54.09 -24.05 17.90
C LYS A 225 52.96 -24.90 18.41
N ALA A 226 52.12 -25.38 17.49
CA ALA A 226 51.05 -26.34 17.76
C ALA A 226 51.59 -27.78 17.90
N VAL A 227 52.88 -27.96 18.17
CA VAL A 227 53.58 -29.23 18.36
C VAL A 227 54.17 -29.23 19.78
N PRO A 228 53.83 -30.24 20.62
CA PRO A 228 54.37 -30.37 21.96
C PRO A 228 55.83 -30.87 21.95
N GLN A 229 56.54 -30.69 23.09
CA GLN A 229 57.86 -31.22 23.27
C GLN A 229 57.82 -32.53 24.10
N GLY A 230 58.73 -33.46 23.75
CA GLY A 230 58.86 -34.75 24.42
C GLY A 230 57.55 -35.55 24.44
N ASP A 231 57.23 -36.13 25.58
CA ASP A 231 56.02 -36.93 25.80
C ASP A 231 54.75 -36.08 26.13
N ALA A 232 54.85 -34.75 26.06
CA ALA A 232 53.72 -33.88 26.31
C ALA A 232 52.71 -33.96 25.14
N THR A 233 51.43 -33.64 25.40
CA THR A 233 50.42 -33.53 24.37
C THR A 233 49.67 -32.20 24.52
N LEU A 234 49.27 -31.61 23.40
CA LEU A 234 48.36 -30.46 23.33
C LEU A 234 46.93 -30.92 23.00
N GLU A 235 46.76 -32.21 22.72
CA GLU A 235 45.46 -32.80 22.48
C GLU A 235 44.61 -32.87 23.77
N LYS A 236 43.29 -32.94 23.59
CA LYS A 236 42.32 -33.03 24.71
C LYS A 236 42.29 -31.83 25.66
N ALA A 237 42.87 -30.68 25.24
CA ALA A 237 42.63 -29.44 25.99
C ALA A 237 41.17 -28.99 25.81
N VAL A 238 40.46 -28.86 26.93
CA VAL A 238 39.05 -28.45 26.93
C VAL A 238 38.97 -26.96 27.25
N TYR A 239 38.18 -26.25 26.50
CA TYR A 239 37.92 -24.81 26.70
C TYR A 239 36.44 -24.57 26.96
N GLY A 240 36.13 -23.72 27.89
CA GLY A 240 34.79 -23.16 28.08
C GLY A 240 34.76 -21.70 27.62
N LEU A 241 33.77 -21.36 26.83
CA LEU A 241 33.45 -19.97 26.52
C LEU A 241 32.37 -19.49 27.48
N TYR A 242 32.60 -18.38 28.17
CA TYR A 242 31.69 -17.80 29.16
C TYR A 242 31.30 -16.39 28.75
N ALA A 243 30.05 -16.01 29.00
CA ALA A 243 29.59 -14.65 28.83
C ALA A 243 30.23 -13.74 29.87
N ARG A 244 30.94 -12.69 29.49
CA ARG A 244 31.55 -11.72 30.38
C ARG A 244 30.52 -10.76 30.98
N GLU A 245 29.49 -10.46 30.20
CA GLU A 245 28.35 -9.60 30.52
C GLU A 245 27.07 -10.26 29.98
N ASP A 246 25.92 -9.75 30.36
CA ASP A 246 24.65 -10.25 29.78
C ASP A 246 24.63 -10.09 28.26
N ILE A 247 24.41 -11.20 27.56
CA ILE A 247 24.27 -11.21 26.12
C ILE A 247 22.77 -11.15 25.80
N VAL A 248 22.34 -10.04 25.19
CA VAL A 248 20.95 -9.76 24.85
C VAL A 248 20.69 -10.07 23.39
N HIS A 249 19.53 -10.65 23.08
CA HIS A 249 19.10 -10.87 21.70
C HIS A 249 18.78 -9.51 21.02
N PRO A 250 19.21 -9.28 19.77
CA PRO A 250 19.05 -7.98 19.12
C PRO A 250 17.59 -7.64 18.72
N ASP A 251 16.64 -8.58 18.84
CA ASP A 251 15.21 -8.33 18.52
C ASP A 251 14.49 -7.46 19.57
N GLY A 252 15.13 -7.17 20.70
CA GLY A 252 14.57 -6.37 21.77
C GLY A 252 13.45 -7.04 22.59
N ALA A 253 12.92 -8.17 22.14
CA ALA A 253 11.78 -8.86 22.75
C ALA A 253 12.20 -10.15 23.47
N THR A 254 13.16 -10.92 22.94
CA THR A 254 13.66 -12.18 23.52
C THR A 254 14.41 -11.96 24.83
N GLY A 255 15.07 -10.83 25.01
CA GLY A 255 15.80 -10.48 26.22
C GLY A 255 17.18 -11.14 26.32
N VAL A 256 17.61 -11.49 27.55
CA VAL A 256 18.95 -12.05 27.84
C VAL A 256 19.02 -13.49 27.37
N VAL A 257 19.95 -13.80 26.48
CA VAL A 257 20.23 -15.15 25.95
C VAL A 257 21.23 -15.88 26.88
N TYR A 258 22.26 -15.18 27.38
CA TYR A 258 23.24 -15.67 28.38
C TYR A 258 23.49 -14.59 29.42
N LYS A 259 23.48 -14.98 30.70
CA LYS A 259 23.83 -14.06 31.78
C LYS A 259 25.33 -13.96 31.96
N ALA A 260 25.78 -12.88 32.57
CA ALA A 260 27.18 -12.71 32.94
C ALA A 260 27.66 -13.90 33.78
N GLY A 261 28.79 -14.50 33.40
CA GLY A 261 29.35 -15.69 34.00
C GLY A 261 28.76 -17.03 33.52
N GLU A 262 27.73 -17.01 32.71
CA GLU A 262 27.12 -18.23 32.17
C GLU A 262 27.98 -18.84 31.06
N GLN A 263 28.07 -20.19 31.05
CA GLN A 263 28.82 -20.92 30.02
C GLN A 263 28.01 -20.97 28.70
N VAL A 264 28.61 -20.44 27.65
CA VAL A 264 28.00 -20.40 26.32
C VAL A 264 28.21 -21.73 25.59
N VAL A 265 29.46 -22.26 25.62
CA VAL A 265 29.83 -23.50 24.95
C VAL A 265 31.11 -24.11 25.55
N THR A 266 31.22 -25.44 25.50
CA THR A 266 32.46 -26.19 25.76
C THR A 266 33.02 -26.72 24.44
N LEU A 267 34.31 -26.53 24.22
CA LEU A 267 35.07 -26.98 23.04
C LEU A 267 36.17 -27.96 23.43
#